data_76e7b30016220563aa52994fd9615062
#
_entry.id   76e7b30016220563aa52994fd9615062
#
_cell.length_a   1.000
_cell.length_b   1.000
_cell.length_c   1.000
_cell.angle_alpha   90.00
_cell.angle_beta   90.00
_cell.angle_gamma   90.00
#
_symmetry.space_group_name_H-M   'P 1'
#
loop_
_entity.id
_entity.type
_entity.pdbx_description
1 polymer ?
#
loop_
_entity_poly.entity_id
_entity_poly.type
_entity_poly.pdbx_seq_one_letter_code
_entity_poly.pdbx_strand_id
1 'polypeptide(L)'
;MQSYDDNNNNSIVLRLDYGENSFLFTGDAESQAEADILASGADVDADVLKAGHHGSSTSTSDEFLAAVSPEYAVISCGEGNSYGHPHAETLNKLRQNGITVFRTDEQGTIVAESDGQEITWSSSPSDSWQSGEPSEADTAAPPSQNQEVTYVLNTNTMKFHLPDCSSADDIADQNRETTDQTRDELIAEGYEPCGRCNP
;
A
#
# COMPACT_ATOMS: atom_id res chain seq x y z
N MET A 1 -12.54 -8.01 -21.84
CA MET A 1 -11.80 -7.83 -20.57
C MET A 1 -11.13 -6.48 -20.69
N GLN A 2 -11.44 -5.58 -19.79
CA GLN A 2 -10.80 -4.25 -19.76
C GLN A 2 -9.36 -4.44 -19.30
N SER A 3 -8.43 -3.73 -19.89
CA SER A 3 -7.01 -3.75 -19.51
C SER A 3 -6.61 -2.33 -19.15
N TYR A 4 -5.96 -2.18 -18.03
CA TYR A 4 -5.47 -0.90 -17.52
C TYR A 4 -3.96 -0.79 -17.78
N ASP A 5 -3.47 0.44 -17.90
CA ASP A 5 -2.03 0.70 -18.02
C ASP A 5 -1.30 0.45 -16.69
N ASP A 6 -2.03 0.58 -15.57
CA ASP A 6 -1.53 0.29 -14.23
C ASP A 6 -1.81 -1.18 -13.83
N ASN A 7 -0.81 -1.83 -13.25
CA ASN A 7 -0.92 -3.22 -12.80
C ASN A 7 -1.92 -3.42 -11.66
N ASN A 8 -2.07 -2.44 -10.77
CA ASN A 8 -2.98 -2.52 -9.62
C ASN A 8 -4.43 -2.69 -10.09
N ASN A 9 -4.84 -1.90 -11.06
CA ASN A 9 -6.18 -1.99 -11.64
C ASN A 9 -6.44 -3.27 -12.45
N ASN A 10 -5.40 -4.07 -12.74
CA ASN A 10 -5.53 -5.40 -13.33
C ASN A 10 -5.63 -6.53 -12.26
N SER A 11 -5.83 -6.17 -11.00
CA SER A 11 -6.01 -7.13 -9.90
C SER A 11 -7.22 -8.03 -10.11
N ILE A 12 -7.09 -9.27 -9.63
CA ILE A 12 -8.22 -10.19 -9.55
C ILE A 12 -9.06 -9.83 -8.33
N VAL A 13 -10.34 -9.50 -8.57
CA VAL A 13 -11.30 -9.30 -7.50
C VAL A 13 -12.14 -10.56 -7.35
N LEU A 14 -12.19 -11.10 -6.14
CA LEU A 14 -12.85 -12.36 -5.83
C LEU A 14 -13.88 -12.16 -4.71
N ARG A 15 -15.13 -12.59 -4.95
CA ARG A 15 -16.13 -12.76 -3.91
C ARG A 15 -16.25 -14.25 -3.57
N LEU A 16 -16.25 -14.56 -2.28
CA LEU A 16 -16.44 -15.89 -1.75
C LEU A 16 -17.71 -15.90 -0.89
N ASP A 17 -18.64 -16.77 -1.22
CA ASP A 17 -19.84 -16.99 -0.43
C ASP A 17 -19.79 -18.36 0.24
N TYR A 18 -20.08 -18.39 1.55
CA TYR A 18 -20.20 -19.63 2.30
C TYR A 18 -21.36 -19.54 3.30
N GLY A 19 -22.46 -20.25 3.01
CA GLY A 19 -23.70 -20.16 3.78
C GLY A 19 -24.29 -18.75 3.72
N GLU A 20 -24.38 -18.12 4.87
CA GLU A 20 -24.86 -16.74 5.02
C GLU A 20 -23.72 -15.72 5.04
N ASN A 21 -22.46 -16.16 4.99
CA ASN A 21 -21.31 -15.28 5.05
C ASN A 21 -20.67 -15.06 3.68
N SER A 22 -20.17 -13.84 3.47
CA SER A 22 -19.56 -13.39 2.23
C SER A 22 -18.26 -12.60 2.49
N PHE A 23 -17.27 -12.82 1.62
CA PHE A 23 -15.96 -12.22 1.70
C PHE A 23 -15.59 -11.64 0.34
N LEU A 24 -15.11 -10.39 0.32
CA LEU A 24 -14.63 -9.73 -0.89
C LEU A 24 -13.13 -9.44 -0.77
N PHE A 25 -12.37 -9.96 -1.73
CA PHE A 25 -10.93 -9.76 -1.87
C PHE A 25 -10.69 -8.93 -3.13
N THR A 26 -10.09 -7.76 -2.99
CA THR A 26 -9.94 -6.80 -4.09
C THR A 26 -8.52 -6.71 -4.65
N GLY A 27 -7.57 -7.44 -4.06
CA GLY A 27 -6.16 -7.27 -4.43
C GLY A 27 -5.72 -5.83 -4.22
N ASP A 28 -5.05 -5.28 -5.22
CA ASP A 28 -4.61 -3.89 -5.22
C ASP A 28 -5.44 -3.01 -6.18
N ALA A 29 -6.67 -3.48 -6.53
CA ALA A 29 -7.61 -2.71 -7.35
C ALA A 29 -7.81 -1.31 -6.77
N GLU A 30 -7.69 -0.30 -7.62
CA GLU A 30 -7.86 1.10 -7.28
C GLU A 30 -9.21 1.64 -7.75
N SER A 31 -9.50 2.88 -7.43
CA SER A 31 -10.80 3.51 -7.65
C SER A 31 -11.31 3.40 -9.11
N GLN A 32 -10.43 3.34 -10.11
CA GLN A 32 -10.83 3.16 -11.50
C GLN A 32 -11.40 1.74 -11.73
N ALA A 33 -10.73 0.70 -11.26
CA ALA A 33 -11.22 -0.66 -11.37
C ALA A 33 -12.48 -0.87 -10.53
N GLU A 34 -12.55 -0.28 -9.33
CA GLU A 34 -13.74 -0.30 -8.48
C GLU A 34 -14.95 0.30 -9.20
N ALA A 35 -14.79 1.47 -9.85
CA ALA A 35 -15.85 2.09 -10.63
C ALA A 35 -16.32 1.20 -11.80
N ASP A 36 -15.39 0.56 -12.50
CA ASP A 36 -15.72 -0.35 -13.61
C ASP A 36 -16.43 -1.62 -13.11
N ILE A 37 -16.05 -2.15 -11.94
CA ILE A 37 -16.74 -3.27 -11.30
C ILE A 37 -18.18 -2.89 -10.98
N LEU A 38 -18.40 -1.73 -10.34
CA LEU A 38 -19.74 -1.23 -10.05
C LEU A 38 -20.56 -1.00 -11.33
N ALA A 39 -19.95 -0.43 -12.36
CA ALA A 39 -20.61 -0.21 -13.65
C ALA A 39 -20.97 -1.51 -14.37
N SER A 40 -20.26 -2.60 -14.11
CA SER A 40 -20.58 -3.93 -14.66
C SER A 40 -21.84 -4.54 -14.07
N GLY A 41 -22.31 -4.06 -12.93
CA GLY A 41 -23.43 -4.62 -12.17
C GLY A 41 -23.06 -5.91 -11.40
N ALA A 42 -21.77 -6.16 -11.20
CA ALA A 42 -21.33 -7.27 -10.36
C ALA A 42 -21.82 -7.07 -8.91
N ASP A 43 -22.22 -8.16 -8.29
CA ASP A 43 -22.58 -8.17 -6.87
C ASP A 43 -21.29 -8.14 -6.04
N VAL A 44 -21.09 -7.03 -5.31
CA VAL A 44 -19.93 -6.80 -4.44
C VAL A 44 -20.29 -6.72 -2.97
N ASP A 45 -21.58 -6.79 -2.60
CA ASP A 45 -22.04 -6.83 -1.22
C ASP A 45 -21.32 -7.95 -0.46
N ALA A 46 -20.73 -7.65 0.71
CA ALA A 46 -20.00 -8.68 1.44
C ALA A 46 -19.84 -8.30 2.92
N ASP A 47 -19.91 -9.29 3.82
CA ASP A 47 -19.75 -9.10 5.26
C ASP A 47 -18.31 -8.71 5.61
N VAL A 48 -17.33 -9.25 4.89
CA VAL A 48 -15.90 -9.00 5.12
C VAL A 48 -15.25 -8.45 3.86
N LEU A 49 -14.67 -7.26 3.97
CA LEU A 49 -13.84 -6.67 2.93
C LEU A 49 -12.35 -6.81 3.28
N LYS A 50 -11.57 -7.48 2.44
CA LYS A 50 -10.12 -7.27 2.43
C LYS A 50 -9.86 -5.94 1.73
N ALA A 51 -9.51 -4.91 2.51
CA ALA A 51 -9.28 -3.56 1.99
C ALA A 51 -8.26 -3.57 0.84
N GLY A 52 -8.59 -2.86 -0.22
CA GLY A 52 -7.77 -2.78 -1.43
C GLY A 52 -6.41 -2.15 -1.17
N HIS A 53 -5.42 -2.56 -1.93
CA HIS A 53 -4.08 -1.97 -1.98
C HIS A 53 -3.50 -1.67 -0.59
N HIS A 54 -3.60 -2.65 0.31
CA HIS A 54 -3.06 -2.58 1.68
C HIS A 54 -3.59 -1.40 2.54
N GLY A 55 -4.75 -0.87 2.18
CA GLY A 55 -5.32 0.31 2.83
C GLY A 55 -4.82 1.64 2.24
N SER A 56 -4.35 1.63 0.98
CA SER A 56 -4.01 2.86 0.25
C SER A 56 -5.22 3.77 0.08
N SER A 57 -4.98 5.08 0.03
CA SER A 57 -6.00 6.10 -0.29
C SER A 57 -6.49 6.05 -1.74
N THR A 58 -5.76 5.36 -2.63
CA THR A 58 -6.15 5.18 -4.04
C THR A 58 -7.23 4.11 -4.24
N SER A 59 -7.49 3.30 -3.20
CA SER A 59 -8.46 2.20 -3.19
C SER A 59 -9.56 2.43 -2.17
N THR A 60 -10.55 1.55 -2.15
CA THR A 60 -11.67 1.59 -1.21
C THR A 60 -12.39 2.94 -1.31
N SER A 61 -12.82 3.29 -2.55
CA SER A 61 -13.58 4.53 -2.81
C SER A 61 -14.91 4.55 -2.03
N ASP A 62 -15.45 5.72 -1.79
CA ASP A 62 -16.67 5.87 -1.00
C ASP A 62 -17.86 5.13 -1.66
N GLU A 63 -17.96 5.21 -2.99
CA GLU A 63 -18.99 4.53 -3.77
C GLU A 63 -18.83 3.00 -3.70
N PHE A 64 -17.60 2.51 -3.78
CA PHE A 64 -17.31 1.08 -3.68
C PHE A 64 -17.59 0.57 -2.27
N LEU A 65 -17.11 1.25 -1.25
CA LEU A 65 -17.34 0.90 0.15
C LEU A 65 -18.83 0.88 0.50
N ALA A 66 -19.61 1.85 -0.02
CA ALA A 66 -21.06 1.88 0.16
C ALA A 66 -21.77 0.70 -0.52
N ALA A 67 -21.27 0.24 -1.68
CA ALA A 67 -21.82 -0.91 -2.40
C ALA A 67 -21.44 -2.23 -1.74
N VAL A 68 -20.24 -2.34 -1.17
CA VAL A 68 -19.80 -3.53 -0.43
C VAL A 68 -20.50 -3.63 0.93
N SER A 69 -20.71 -2.50 1.60
CA SER A 69 -21.42 -2.39 2.89
C SER A 69 -20.93 -3.39 3.97
N PRO A 70 -19.62 -3.55 4.19
CA PRO A 70 -19.09 -4.62 5.00
C PRO A 70 -19.27 -4.32 6.51
N GLU A 71 -19.46 -5.37 7.30
CA GLU A 71 -19.39 -5.29 8.77
C GLU A 71 -17.92 -5.25 9.24
N TYR A 72 -17.06 -5.97 8.52
CA TYR A 72 -15.64 -6.11 8.87
C TYR A 72 -14.74 -5.70 7.71
N ALA A 73 -13.64 -5.02 8.01
CA ALA A 73 -12.56 -4.78 7.07
C ALA A 73 -11.25 -5.35 7.59
N VAL A 74 -10.51 -6.04 6.73
CA VAL A 74 -9.17 -6.53 7.03
C VAL A 74 -8.17 -5.74 6.21
N ILE A 75 -7.22 -5.10 6.88
CA ILE A 75 -6.09 -4.41 6.25
C ILE A 75 -4.85 -5.28 6.41
N SER A 76 -4.28 -5.73 5.30
CA SER A 76 -3.06 -6.52 5.28
C SER A 76 -1.90 -5.65 4.82
N CYS A 77 -1.12 -5.16 5.75
CA CYS A 77 0.07 -4.34 5.53
C CYS A 77 1.16 -4.71 6.53
N GLY A 78 2.40 -4.31 6.27
CA GLY A 78 3.51 -4.54 7.18
C GLY A 78 3.66 -3.39 8.18
N GLU A 79 4.06 -3.71 9.41
CA GLU A 79 4.48 -2.71 10.39
C GLU A 79 5.66 -1.89 9.83
N GLY A 80 5.56 -0.56 9.91
CA GLY A 80 6.61 0.34 9.45
C GLY A 80 6.89 0.27 7.94
N ASN A 81 5.91 -0.10 7.13
CA ASN A 81 6.09 -0.17 5.68
C ASN A 81 6.38 1.22 5.09
N SER A 82 7.22 1.27 4.05
CA SER A 82 7.67 2.52 3.43
C SER A 82 6.59 3.27 2.64
N TYR A 83 5.44 2.65 2.41
CA TYR A 83 4.32 3.26 1.70
C TYR A 83 3.40 4.07 2.60
N GLY A 84 3.57 3.97 3.92
CA GLY A 84 2.69 4.63 4.89
C GLY A 84 1.31 3.98 5.03
N HIS A 85 1.14 2.76 4.55
CA HIS A 85 -0.13 2.03 4.67
C HIS A 85 -0.37 1.51 6.08
N PRO A 86 -1.64 1.53 6.54
CA PRO A 86 -2.81 2.10 5.88
C PRO A 86 -2.81 3.64 5.95
N HIS A 87 -3.31 4.30 4.90
CA HIS A 87 -3.43 5.75 4.87
C HIS A 87 -4.58 6.25 5.77
N ALA A 88 -4.44 7.47 6.27
CA ALA A 88 -5.42 8.10 7.15
C ALA A 88 -6.80 8.23 6.49
N GLU A 89 -6.86 8.50 5.19
CA GLU A 89 -8.11 8.62 4.44
C GLU A 89 -8.90 7.32 4.46
N THR A 90 -8.26 6.19 4.24
CA THR A 90 -8.90 4.87 4.24
C THR A 90 -9.41 4.52 5.64
N LEU A 91 -8.58 4.72 6.66
CA LEU A 91 -8.99 4.51 8.05
C LEU A 91 -10.18 5.40 8.45
N ASN A 92 -10.17 6.67 8.05
CA ASN A 92 -11.26 7.59 8.32
C ASN A 92 -12.56 7.17 7.63
N LYS A 93 -12.51 6.69 6.38
CA LYS A 93 -13.69 6.15 5.68
C LYS A 93 -14.27 4.95 6.42
N LEU A 94 -13.45 3.98 6.79
CA LEU A 94 -13.89 2.80 7.54
C LEU A 94 -14.50 3.18 8.89
N ARG A 95 -13.85 4.09 9.61
CA ARG A 95 -14.33 4.59 10.91
C ARG A 95 -15.67 5.32 10.81
N GLN A 96 -15.83 6.20 9.82
CA GLN A 96 -17.04 6.98 9.60
C GLN A 96 -18.25 6.11 9.27
N ASN A 97 -18.00 4.96 8.62
CA ASN A 97 -19.02 3.97 8.29
C ASN A 97 -19.25 2.94 9.41
N GLY A 98 -18.55 3.06 10.56
CA GLY A 98 -18.72 2.17 11.70
C GLY A 98 -18.22 0.75 11.47
N ILE A 99 -17.34 0.55 10.50
CA ILE A 99 -16.80 -0.76 10.11
C ILE A 99 -15.78 -1.21 11.14
N THR A 100 -15.89 -2.46 11.56
CA THR A 100 -14.93 -3.09 12.48
C THR A 100 -13.67 -3.47 11.74
N VAL A 101 -12.49 -3.01 12.21
CA VAL A 101 -11.21 -3.15 11.48
C VAL A 101 -10.28 -4.14 12.16
N PHE A 102 -9.63 -4.99 11.36
CA PHE A 102 -8.50 -5.83 11.74
C PHE A 102 -7.28 -5.45 10.89
N ARG A 103 -6.09 -5.37 11.52
CA ARG A 103 -4.86 -4.87 10.86
C ARG A 103 -3.67 -5.78 11.14
N THR A 104 -3.01 -6.27 10.10
CA THR A 104 -1.86 -7.17 10.28
C THR A 104 -0.59 -6.48 10.76
N ASP A 105 -0.43 -5.18 10.54
CA ASP A 105 0.69 -4.38 11.05
C ASP A 105 0.69 -4.23 12.59
N GLU A 106 -0.48 -4.32 13.21
CA GLU A 106 -0.63 -4.23 14.67
C GLU A 106 -0.82 -5.60 15.34
N GLN A 107 -1.51 -6.50 14.67
CA GLN A 107 -2.03 -7.73 15.26
C GLN A 107 -1.30 -8.99 14.75
N GLY A 108 -0.41 -8.85 13.75
CA GLY A 108 0.25 -9.96 13.10
C GLY A 108 -0.73 -10.82 12.27
N THR A 109 -0.70 -12.12 12.45
CA THR A 109 -1.60 -13.03 11.71
C THR A 109 -3.02 -12.93 12.24
N ILE A 110 -3.95 -12.65 11.33
CA ILE A 110 -5.40 -12.60 11.60
C ILE A 110 -6.05 -13.79 10.90
N VAL A 111 -6.82 -14.57 11.65
CA VAL A 111 -7.61 -15.67 11.11
C VAL A 111 -9.09 -15.36 11.32
N ALA A 112 -9.84 -15.40 10.23
CA ALA A 112 -11.29 -15.43 10.24
C ALA A 112 -11.77 -16.85 9.93
N GLU A 113 -12.61 -17.41 10.77
CA GLU A 113 -13.23 -18.72 10.56
C GLU A 113 -14.72 -18.53 10.42
N SER A 114 -15.31 -19.12 9.36
CA SER A 114 -16.74 -19.11 9.13
C SER A 114 -17.26 -20.55 9.18
N ASP A 115 -18.37 -20.75 9.85
CA ASP A 115 -19.14 -22.00 9.79
C ASP A 115 -20.34 -21.92 8.80
N GLY A 116 -20.44 -20.80 8.09
CA GLY A 116 -21.52 -20.47 7.17
C GLY A 116 -22.68 -19.72 7.79
N GLN A 117 -22.64 -19.42 9.08
CA GLN A 117 -23.62 -18.60 9.83
C GLN A 117 -22.92 -17.49 10.62
N GLU A 118 -21.84 -17.84 11.31
CA GLU A 118 -21.07 -16.91 12.11
C GLU A 118 -19.63 -16.81 11.62
N ILE A 119 -19.03 -15.63 11.78
CA ILE A 119 -17.60 -15.40 11.52
C ILE A 119 -16.93 -15.16 12.87
N THR A 120 -15.92 -15.96 13.18
CA THR A 120 -15.11 -15.83 14.39
C THR A 120 -13.70 -15.40 14.04
N TRP A 121 -13.06 -14.68 14.95
CA TRP A 121 -11.77 -14.03 14.71
C TRP A 121 -10.73 -14.50 15.74
N SER A 122 -9.49 -14.67 15.31
CA SER A 122 -8.37 -15.06 16.16
C SER A 122 -7.88 -13.94 17.10
N SER A 123 -8.27 -12.71 16.84
CA SER A 123 -7.89 -11.52 17.62
C SER A 123 -9.08 -10.60 17.86
N SER A 124 -8.95 -9.68 18.81
CA SER A 124 -9.91 -8.57 18.95
C SER A 124 -9.70 -7.56 17.81
N PRO A 125 -10.72 -6.81 17.41
CA PRO A 125 -10.56 -5.73 16.45
C PRO A 125 -9.51 -4.70 16.89
N SER A 126 -8.92 -4.01 15.92
CA SER A 126 -8.07 -2.86 16.19
C SER A 126 -8.92 -1.64 16.59
N ASP A 127 -8.55 -0.98 17.67
CA ASP A 127 -9.10 0.32 18.10
C ASP A 127 -8.19 1.48 17.72
N SER A 128 -7.04 1.19 17.13
CA SER A 128 -6.12 2.18 16.62
C SER A 128 -6.57 2.70 15.26
N TRP A 129 -6.58 4.01 15.15
CA TRP A 129 -6.85 4.71 13.90
C TRP A 129 -5.62 5.48 13.42
N GLN A 130 -4.43 5.06 13.88
CA GLN A 130 -3.17 5.63 13.44
C GLN A 130 -2.85 5.09 12.03
N SER A 131 -2.57 6.02 11.10
CA SER A 131 -2.07 5.64 9.79
C SER A 131 -0.64 5.12 9.88
N GLY A 132 -0.20 4.38 8.85
CA GLY A 132 1.19 4.02 8.69
C GLY A 132 2.07 5.20 8.23
N GLU A 133 1.45 6.32 7.89
CA GLU A 133 2.16 7.56 7.57
C GLU A 133 2.88 8.10 8.81
N PRO A 134 4.09 8.67 8.65
CA PRO A 134 4.78 9.32 9.75
C PRO A 134 3.87 10.36 10.41
N SER A 135 3.63 10.24 11.72
CA SER A 135 2.85 11.26 12.43
C SER A 135 3.64 12.57 12.46
N GLU A 136 2.92 13.72 12.48
CA GLU A 136 3.57 15.01 12.71
C GLU A 136 4.36 15.05 14.03
N ALA A 137 4.02 14.17 14.98
CA ALA A 137 4.77 13.99 16.22
C ALA A 137 6.09 13.22 16.01
N ASP A 138 6.15 12.32 15.04
CA ASP A 138 7.40 11.65 14.62
C ASP A 138 8.22 12.57 13.72
N THR A 139 7.59 13.56 13.07
CA THR A 139 8.27 14.67 12.37
C THR A 139 8.75 15.77 13.34
N ALA A 140 8.39 15.71 14.63
CA ALA A 140 8.95 16.56 15.70
C ALA A 140 10.29 16.04 16.27
N ALA A 141 10.94 15.10 15.61
CA ALA A 141 12.38 14.96 15.66
C ALA A 141 13.02 16.26 15.09
N PRO A 142 14.21 16.66 15.58
CA PRO A 142 14.78 17.98 15.31
C PRO A 142 14.74 18.29 13.82
N PRO A 143 14.63 19.58 13.43
CA PRO A 143 14.31 19.98 12.07
C PRO A 143 15.14 19.14 11.13
N SER A 144 14.44 18.43 10.26
CA SER A 144 15.04 17.69 9.18
C SER A 144 16.11 18.60 8.58
N GLN A 145 17.35 18.35 8.98
CA GLN A 145 18.39 18.67 8.04
C GLN A 145 17.95 17.97 6.78
N ASN A 146 17.73 18.73 5.73
CA ASN A 146 17.86 18.27 4.37
C ASN A 146 19.09 17.36 4.41
N GLN A 147 18.92 16.08 4.65
CA GLN A 147 19.96 15.14 4.31
C GLN A 147 19.96 15.20 2.80
N GLU A 148 20.82 16.06 2.28
CA GLU A 148 21.31 15.96 0.93
C GLU A 148 21.80 14.52 0.84
N VAL A 149 20.94 13.64 0.31
CA VAL A 149 21.32 12.26 0.06
C VAL A 149 22.25 12.34 -1.12
N THR A 150 23.54 12.37 -0.84
CA THR A 150 24.55 12.35 -1.89
C THR A 150 24.53 11.00 -2.54
N TYR A 151 24.16 10.94 -3.81
CA TYR A 151 24.24 9.72 -4.60
C TYR A 151 25.58 9.62 -5.33
N VAL A 152 26.04 8.40 -5.56
CA VAL A 152 27.18 8.10 -6.42
C VAL A 152 26.64 7.63 -7.76
N LEU A 153 26.97 8.37 -8.82
CA LEU A 153 26.57 8.10 -10.19
C LEU A 153 27.63 7.27 -10.92
N ASN A 154 27.16 6.32 -11.70
CA ASN A 154 27.96 5.70 -12.76
C ASN A 154 27.52 6.26 -14.10
N THR A 155 28.22 7.24 -14.60
CA THR A 155 27.88 7.94 -15.86
C THR A 155 28.01 7.07 -17.10
N ASN A 156 28.74 5.94 -17.00
CA ASN A 156 28.87 5.00 -18.11
C ASN A 156 27.69 4.02 -18.19
N THR A 157 27.13 3.61 -17.05
CA THR A 157 26.01 2.66 -17.01
C THR A 157 24.68 3.33 -16.71
N MET A 158 24.67 4.64 -16.50
CA MET A 158 23.50 5.44 -16.12
C MET A 158 22.80 4.87 -14.88
N LYS A 159 23.59 4.50 -13.87
CA LYS A 159 23.07 4.00 -12.59
C LYS A 159 23.52 4.88 -11.44
N PHE A 160 22.63 5.02 -10.43
CA PHE A 160 22.98 5.72 -9.21
C PHE A 160 22.90 4.77 -7.99
N HIS A 161 23.74 5.08 -6.99
CA HIS A 161 24.00 4.24 -5.84
C HIS A 161 23.97 5.06 -4.56
N LEU A 162 23.71 4.42 -3.41
CA LEU A 162 24.04 4.98 -2.11
C LEU A 162 25.57 5.02 -1.92
N PRO A 163 26.11 5.97 -1.15
CA PRO A 163 27.56 6.09 -0.93
C PRO A 163 28.21 4.81 -0.38
N ASP A 164 27.48 4.08 0.48
CA ASP A 164 27.96 2.85 1.12
C ASP A 164 27.71 1.58 0.28
N CYS A 165 27.28 1.73 -0.97
CA CYS A 165 27.04 0.59 -1.85
C CYS A 165 28.35 0.00 -2.35
N SER A 166 28.61 -1.27 -2.09
CA SER A 166 29.82 -1.95 -2.60
C SER A 166 29.97 -1.93 -4.12
N SER A 167 28.87 -1.74 -4.87
CA SER A 167 28.93 -1.55 -6.32
C SER A 167 29.33 -0.13 -6.72
N ALA A 168 29.30 0.83 -5.81
CA ALA A 168 29.80 2.18 -6.04
C ALA A 168 31.35 2.22 -5.96
N ASP A 169 31.95 1.33 -5.17
CA ASP A 169 33.40 1.21 -5.04
C ASP A 169 34.06 0.64 -6.30
N ASP A 170 33.31 -0.14 -7.08
CA ASP A 170 33.77 -0.77 -8.32
C ASP A 170 33.69 0.19 -9.54
N ILE A 171 33.17 1.42 -9.36
CA ILE A 171 33.06 2.41 -10.44
C ILE A 171 34.44 3.04 -10.70
N ALA A 172 34.91 2.95 -11.94
CA ALA A 172 36.15 3.60 -12.34
C ALA A 172 36.05 5.12 -12.14
N ASP A 173 37.11 5.77 -11.63
CA ASP A 173 37.13 7.19 -11.23
C ASP A 173 36.63 8.13 -12.35
N GLN A 174 36.90 7.83 -13.60
CA GLN A 174 36.47 8.63 -14.74
C GLN A 174 34.96 8.58 -15.03
N ASN A 175 34.24 7.62 -14.44
CA ASN A 175 32.80 7.42 -14.58
C ASN A 175 32.05 7.62 -13.28
N ARG A 176 32.74 8.04 -12.21
CA ARG A 176 32.21 8.21 -10.90
C ARG A 176 31.97 9.70 -10.62
N GLU A 177 30.73 10.06 -10.38
CA GLU A 177 30.35 11.40 -9.96
C GLU A 177 29.49 11.30 -8.69
N THR A 178 29.42 12.38 -7.93
CA THR A 178 28.52 12.49 -6.77
C THR A 178 27.57 13.65 -7.01
N THR A 179 26.33 13.49 -6.57
CA THR A 179 25.29 14.50 -6.73
C THR A 179 24.38 14.52 -5.51
N ASP A 180 23.82 15.69 -5.25
CA ASP A 180 22.81 15.92 -4.22
C ASP A 180 21.40 16.08 -4.85
N GLN A 181 21.27 15.74 -6.16
CA GLN A 181 19.98 15.69 -6.84
C GLN A 181 19.10 14.63 -6.19
N THR A 182 17.80 14.88 -6.21
CA THR A 182 16.81 13.91 -5.71
C THR A 182 16.72 12.68 -6.61
N ARG A 183 16.24 11.58 -6.05
CA ARG A 183 15.99 10.34 -6.78
C ARG A 183 15.14 10.56 -8.03
N ASP A 184 14.11 11.39 -7.93
CA ASP A 184 13.17 11.66 -9.02
C ASP A 184 13.82 12.48 -10.14
N GLU A 185 14.69 13.43 -9.80
CA GLU A 185 15.48 14.20 -10.77
C GLU A 185 16.43 13.28 -11.54
N LEU A 186 17.12 12.37 -10.86
CA LEU A 186 18.02 11.40 -11.49
C LEU A 186 17.27 10.45 -12.44
N ILE A 187 16.09 9.98 -12.05
CA ILE A 187 15.24 9.15 -12.91
C ILE A 187 14.78 9.96 -14.14
N ALA A 188 14.41 11.23 -13.97
CA ALA A 188 14.03 12.12 -15.07
C ALA A 188 15.18 12.37 -16.05
N GLU A 189 16.44 12.35 -15.59
CA GLU A 189 17.64 12.45 -16.40
C GLU A 189 18.04 11.12 -17.06
N GLY A 190 17.32 10.02 -16.78
CA GLY A 190 17.53 8.71 -17.40
C GLY A 190 18.46 7.79 -16.62
N TYR A 191 18.76 8.13 -15.34
CA TYR A 191 19.47 7.21 -14.47
C TYR A 191 18.53 6.15 -13.89
N GLU A 192 19.05 4.96 -13.68
CA GLU A 192 18.35 3.86 -13.02
C GLU A 192 18.90 3.61 -11.60
N PRO A 193 18.06 3.28 -10.63
CA PRO A 193 18.54 2.89 -9.31
C PRO A 193 19.33 1.58 -9.38
N CYS A 194 20.40 1.50 -8.59
CA CYS A 194 21.17 0.27 -8.48
C CYS A 194 20.34 -0.86 -7.86
N GLY A 195 20.21 -1.98 -8.53
CA GLY A 195 19.44 -3.14 -8.05
C GLY A 195 19.99 -3.82 -6.78
N ARG A 196 21.17 -3.40 -6.28
CA ARG A 196 21.76 -3.95 -5.05
C ARG A 196 21.44 -3.12 -3.82
N CYS A 197 21.57 -1.80 -3.88
CA CYS A 197 21.31 -0.89 -2.76
C CYS A 197 19.93 -0.22 -2.84
N ASN A 198 19.29 -0.26 -4.00
CA ASN A 198 17.97 0.32 -4.28
C ASN A 198 17.82 1.72 -3.64
N PRO A 199 18.65 2.69 -4.08
CA PRO A 199 18.71 4.03 -3.55
C PRO A 199 17.43 4.82 -3.79
#